data_4462fa02314d61162c989e624ed48eb9
#
_entry.id   4462fa02314d61162c989e624ed48eb9
#
_cell.length_a   1.000
_cell.length_b   1.000
_cell.length_c   1.000
_cell.angle_alpha   90.00
_cell.angle_beta   90.00
_cell.angle_gamma   90.00
#
_symmetry.space_group_name_H-M   'P 1'
#
loop_
_entity.id
_entity.type
_entity.pdbx_description
1 polymer ?
#
loop_
_entity_poly.entity_id
_entity_poly.type
_entity_poly.pdbx_seq_one_letter_code
_entity_poly.pdbx_strand_id
1 'polypeptide(L)'
;GMAGSVLAKKLLADTDCRLTLFARRAGEMYAGTDRITVVNGDAERIEELQVVMPGQDVVYCAISGDALPQIAKNITAAMLAAHVERLIFMGAVGIYNEIPIEINGEDNLGNEPAQLPNRKAADIVKASNLNYTILRPGYLGEGSKSDYVLAVKGETARGCTTPLPALVKFLAQLI
;
A
#
# COMPACT_ATOMS: atom_id res chain seq x y z
N GLY A 1 3.96 -3.31 -9.13
CA GLY A 1 5.13 -2.73 -8.47
C GLY A 1 5.83 -3.73 -7.55
N MET A 2 7.05 -3.43 -7.12
CA MET A 2 7.93 -4.34 -6.36
C MET A 2 7.25 -4.97 -5.14
N ALA A 3 6.71 -4.17 -4.23
CA ALA A 3 6.07 -4.67 -3.01
C ALA A 3 4.85 -5.56 -3.29
N GLY A 4 3.97 -5.15 -4.22
CA GLY A 4 2.81 -5.94 -4.62
C GLY A 4 3.18 -7.29 -5.24
N SER A 5 4.21 -7.32 -6.08
CA SER A 5 4.66 -8.55 -6.74
C SER A 5 5.23 -9.57 -5.73
N VAL A 6 6.02 -9.10 -4.77
CA VAL A 6 6.60 -9.99 -3.75
C VAL A 6 5.52 -10.47 -2.77
N LEU A 7 4.59 -9.60 -2.39
CA LEU A 7 3.44 -9.98 -1.56
C LEU A 7 2.56 -11.03 -2.26
N ALA A 8 2.23 -10.83 -3.53
CA ALA A 8 1.42 -11.80 -4.28
C ALA A 8 2.07 -13.18 -4.32
N LYS A 9 3.38 -13.25 -4.57
CA LYS A 9 4.13 -14.53 -4.53
C LYS A 9 4.06 -15.19 -3.16
N LYS A 10 4.23 -14.41 -2.08
CA LYS A 10 4.18 -14.94 -0.72
C LYS A 10 2.79 -15.46 -0.38
N LEU A 11 1.73 -14.71 -0.66
CA LEU A 11 0.35 -15.14 -0.38
C LEU A 11 -0.01 -16.41 -1.14
N LEU A 12 0.40 -16.53 -2.40
CA LEU A 12 0.14 -17.74 -3.19
C LEU A 12 0.91 -18.96 -2.69
N ALA A 13 2.09 -18.76 -2.11
CA ALA A 13 2.90 -19.85 -1.57
C ALA A 13 2.43 -20.31 -0.18
N ASP A 14 2.00 -19.39 0.66
CA ASP A 14 1.80 -19.64 2.10
C ASP A 14 0.32 -19.73 2.51
N THR A 15 -0.62 -19.41 1.61
CA THR A 15 -2.06 -19.34 1.91
C THR A 15 -2.89 -19.88 0.74
N ASP A 16 -4.19 -20.05 0.97
CA ASP A 16 -5.18 -20.40 -0.07
C ASP A 16 -5.90 -19.16 -0.66
N CYS A 17 -5.40 -17.96 -0.43
CA CYS A 17 -5.98 -16.73 -0.95
C CYS A 17 -6.14 -16.75 -2.46
N ARG A 18 -7.23 -16.16 -2.94
CA ARG A 18 -7.42 -15.77 -4.33
C ARG A 18 -7.03 -14.32 -4.50
N LEU A 19 -6.31 -13.99 -5.56
CA LEU A 19 -5.78 -12.67 -5.80
C LEU A 19 -6.39 -12.04 -7.04
N THR A 20 -6.85 -10.81 -6.91
CA THR A 20 -7.14 -9.93 -8.05
C THR A 20 -5.98 -8.96 -8.21
N LEU A 21 -5.21 -9.09 -9.27
CA LEU A 21 -4.05 -8.25 -9.57
C LEU A 21 -4.48 -7.15 -10.54
N PHE A 22 -4.65 -5.95 -10.02
CA PHE A 22 -5.09 -4.78 -10.77
C PHE A 22 -3.93 -3.82 -10.98
N ALA A 23 -3.60 -3.53 -12.22
CA ALA A 23 -2.61 -2.52 -12.61
C ALA A 23 -2.76 -2.18 -14.10
N ARG A 24 -2.21 -1.03 -14.53
CA ARG A 24 -2.27 -0.60 -15.95
C ARG A 24 -1.73 -1.64 -16.93
N ARG A 25 -0.77 -2.44 -16.54
CA ARG A 25 -0.14 -3.49 -17.36
C ARG A 25 -0.02 -4.82 -16.60
N ALA A 26 -1.09 -5.18 -15.86
CA ALA A 26 -1.07 -6.40 -15.06
C ALA A 26 -0.87 -7.65 -15.94
N GLY A 27 -1.54 -7.71 -17.09
CA GLY A 27 -1.47 -8.83 -18.03
C GLY A 27 -0.10 -9.01 -18.71
N GLU A 28 0.78 -8.00 -18.70
CA GLU A 28 2.15 -8.15 -19.18
C GLU A 28 3.06 -8.82 -18.13
N MET A 29 2.67 -8.75 -16.85
CA MET A 29 3.49 -9.23 -15.72
C MET A 29 2.99 -10.54 -15.13
N TYR A 30 1.71 -10.85 -15.30
CA TYR A 30 1.07 -11.99 -14.66
C TYR A 30 0.16 -12.72 -15.63
N ALA A 31 0.13 -14.05 -15.53
CA ALA A 31 -0.89 -14.89 -16.15
C ALA A 31 -2.00 -15.19 -15.15
N GLY A 32 -3.24 -15.23 -15.61
CA GLY A 32 -4.37 -15.71 -14.83
C GLY A 32 -4.25 -17.21 -14.52
N THR A 33 -4.72 -17.61 -13.35
CA THR A 33 -4.82 -19.01 -12.90
C THR A 33 -6.10 -19.20 -12.12
N ASP A 34 -6.37 -20.40 -11.62
CA ASP A 34 -7.52 -20.65 -10.74
C ASP A 34 -7.54 -19.78 -9.48
N ARG A 35 -6.37 -19.26 -9.07
CA ARG A 35 -6.20 -18.40 -7.89
C ARG A 35 -5.84 -16.96 -8.23
N ILE A 36 -5.60 -16.62 -9.49
CA ILE A 36 -5.16 -15.29 -9.90
C ILE A 36 -6.09 -14.77 -11.00
N THR A 37 -6.81 -13.70 -10.69
CA THR A 37 -7.51 -12.88 -11.67
C THR A 37 -6.63 -11.69 -12.02
N VAL A 38 -6.35 -11.48 -13.30
CA VAL A 38 -5.50 -10.38 -13.79
C VAL A 38 -6.38 -9.37 -14.51
N VAL A 39 -6.33 -8.11 -14.08
CA VAL A 39 -7.12 -7.03 -14.66
C VAL A 39 -6.22 -5.85 -15.00
N ASN A 40 -6.19 -5.49 -16.27
CA ASN A 40 -5.58 -4.23 -16.69
C ASN A 40 -6.53 -3.09 -16.38
N GLY A 41 -6.04 -2.09 -15.65
CA GLY A 41 -6.86 -0.92 -15.31
C GLY A 41 -6.05 0.16 -14.62
N ASP A 42 -6.63 1.36 -14.60
CA ASP A 42 -6.05 2.55 -14.00
C ASP A 42 -6.84 2.96 -12.75
N ALA A 43 -6.15 3.01 -11.59
CA ALA A 43 -6.77 3.39 -10.32
C ALA A 43 -7.16 4.89 -10.25
N GLU A 44 -6.73 5.70 -11.20
CA GLU A 44 -7.22 7.07 -11.36
C GLU A 44 -8.65 7.12 -11.95
N ARG A 45 -9.13 6.01 -12.49
CA ARG A 45 -10.47 5.86 -13.07
C ARG A 45 -11.35 5.02 -12.16
N ILE A 46 -12.26 5.68 -11.46
CA ILE A 46 -13.11 5.04 -10.45
C ILE A 46 -13.97 3.91 -11.04
N GLU A 47 -14.46 4.07 -12.26
CA GLU A 47 -15.28 3.09 -12.95
C GLU A 47 -14.54 1.76 -13.17
N GLU A 48 -13.22 1.80 -13.35
CA GLU A 48 -12.41 0.59 -13.51
C GLU A 48 -12.19 -0.13 -12.17
N LEU A 49 -12.07 0.62 -11.07
CA LEU A 49 -12.04 0.06 -9.72
C LEU A 49 -13.39 -0.54 -9.31
N GLN A 50 -14.51 0.10 -9.67
CA GLN A 50 -15.85 -0.39 -9.35
C GLN A 50 -16.15 -1.78 -9.95
N VAL A 51 -15.53 -2.12 -11.06
CA VAL A 51 -15.68 -3.45 -11.69
C VAL A 51 -14.98 -4.55 -10.88
N VAL A 52 -13.84 -4.27 -10.27
CA VAL A 52 -13.02 -5.27 -9.59
C VAL A 52 -13.23 -5.33 -8.08
N MET A 53 -13.89 -4.33 -7.51
CA MET A 53 -14.04 -4.20 -6.07
C MET A 53 -15.05 -5.18 -5.45
N PRO A 54 -16.19 -5.51 -6.07
CA PRO A 54 -17.16 -6.41 -5.48
C PRO A 54 -16.57 -7.79 -5.14
N GLY A 55 -16.86 -8.28 -3.94
CA GLY A 55 -16.43 -9.61 -3.48
C GLY A 55 -14.97 -9.70 -3.02
N GLN A 56 -14.27 -8.58 -2.89
CA GLN A 56 -12.95 -8.57 -2.26
C GLN A 56 -13.09 -8.51 -0.74
N ASP A 57 -12.30 -9.30 -0.01
CA ASP A 57 -12.24 -9.26 1.46
C ASP A 57 -11.28 -8.18 1.95
N VAL A 58 -10.16 -7.99 1.24
CA VAL A 58 -9.10 -7.03 1.59
C VAL A 58 -8.60 -6.35 0.32
N VAL A 59 -8.39 -5.04 0.40
CA VAL A 59 -7.73 -4.27 -0.66
C VAL A 59 -6.36 -3.81 -0.17
N TYR A 60 -5.32 -4.07 -0.96
CA TYR A 60 -3.98 -3.55 -0.73
C TYR A 60 -3.58 -2.58 -1.83
N CYS A 61 -3.37 -1.32 -1.47
CA CYS A 61 -2.86 -0.29 -2.37
C CYS A 61 -1.36 -0.11 -2.19
N ALA A 62 -0.58 -0.46 -3.24
CA ALA A 62 0.88 -0.30 -3.32
C ALA A 62 1.29 0.67 -4.43
N ILE A 63 0.51 1.71 -4.63
CA ILE A 63 0.75 2.75 -5.64
C ILE A 63 1.48 3.92 -4.98
N SER A 64 2.32 4.61 -5.74
CA SER A 64 3.00 5.85 -5.34
C SER A 64 2.94 6.88 -6.46
N GLY A 65 3.28 8.12 -6.14
CA GLY A 65 3.34 9.23 -7.10
C GLY A 65 2.29 10.30 -6.85
N ASP A 66 2.29 11.33 -7.69
CA ASP A 66 1.50 12.56 -7.49
C ASP A 66 -0.01 12.34 -7.56
N ALA A 67 -0.46 11.34 -8.31
CA ALA A 67 -1.88 10.96 -8.41
C ALA A 67 -2.42 10.23 -7.16
N LEU A 68 -1.57 9.90 -6.18
CA LEU A 68 -1.96 9.09 -5.03
C LEU A 68 -3.17 9.63 -4.25
N PRO A 69 -3.37 10.95 -4.06
CA PRO A 69 -4.58 11.48 -3.42
C PRO A 69 -5.86 11.17 -4.21
N GLN A 70 -5.83 11.26 -5.54
CA GLN A 70 -6.98 10.92 -6.38
C GLN A 70 -7.25 9.41 -6.34
N ILE A 71 -6.21 8.60 -6.39
CA ILE A 71 -6.30 7.15 -6.28
C ILE A 71 -6.88 6.74 -4.92
N ALA A 72 -6.46 7.38 -3.81
CA ALA A 72 -7.02 7.14 -2.49
C ALA A 72 -8.52 7.45 -2.42
N LYS A 73 -8.97 8.55 -3.03
CA LYS A 73 -10.41 8.89 -3.14
C LYS A 73 -11.18 7.81 -3.91
N ASN A 74 -10.65 7.41 -5.06
CA ASN A 74 -11.30 6.42 -5.92
C ASN A 74 -11.39 5.05 -5.24
N ILE A 75 -10.30 4.58 -4.62
CA ILE A 75 -10.26 3.31 -3.89
C ILE A 75 -11.28 3.32 -2.74
N THR A 76 -11.26 4.36 -1.89
CA THR A 76 -12.16 4.43 -0.74
C THR A 76 -13.62 4.51 -1.17
N ALA A 77 -13.94 5.26 -2.22
CA ALA A 77 -15.29 5.37 -2.75
C ALA A 77 -15.77 4.04 -3.38
N ALA A 78 -14.92 3.37 -4.16
CA ALA A 78 -15.26 2.08 -4.78
C ALA A 78 -15.44 0.97 -3.73
N MET A 79 -14.61 0.94 -2.69
CA MET A 79 -14.73 0.01 -1.56
C MET A 79 -16.05 0.21 -0.80
N LEU A 80 -16.38 1.45 -0.46
CA LEU A 80 -17.65 1.76 0.25
C LEU A 80 -18.86 1.36 -0.59
N ALA A 81 -18.85 1.65 -1.89
CA ALA A 81 -19.94 1.26 -2.80
C ALA A 81 -20.09 -0.26 -2.94
N ALA A 82 -19.01 -1.01 -2.81
CA ALA A 82 -18.99 -2.47 -2.89
C ALA A 82 -19.11 -3.18 -1.53
N HIS A 83 -19.28 -2.43 -0.43
CA HIS A 83 -19.29 -2.96 0.95
C HIS A 83 -18.02 -3.74 1.32
N VAL A 84 -16.87 -3.33 0.78
CA VAL A 84 -15.55 -3.86 1.14
C VAL A 84 -14.94 -2.97 2.21
N GLU A 85 -14.61 -3.53 3.36
CA GLU A 85 -14.25 -2.72 4.54
C GLU A 85 -12.74 -2.62 4.79
N ARG A 86 -11.99 -3.68 4.50
CA ARG A 86 -10.58 -3.78 4.90
C ARG A 86 -9.63 -3.19 3.86
N LEU A 87 -8.96 -2.09 4.21
CA LEU A 87 -7.95 -1.41 3.38
C LEU A 87 -6.57 -1.44 4.02
N ILE A 88 -5.58 -1.94 3.30
CA ILE A 88 -4.16 -1.78 3.62
C ILE A 88 -3.59 -0.79 2.61
N PHE A 89 -3.10 0.35 3.09
CA PHE A 89 -2.64 1.44 2.23
C PHE A 89 -1.16 1.73 2.44
N MET A 90 -0.38 1.73 1.38
CA MET A 90 1.03 2.07 1.43
C MET A 90 1.19 3.59 1.35
N GLY A 91 1.71 4.19 2.41
CA GLY A 91 2.21 5.54 2.46
C GLY A 91 3.74 5.54 2.54
N ALA A 92 4.30 6.53 3.19
CA ALA A 92 5.73 6.67 3.42
C ALA A 92 6.03 7.18 4.84
N VAL A 93 7.19 6.85 5.38
CA VAL A 93 7.71 7.47 6.60
C VAL A 93 7.98 8.96 6.33
N GLY A 94 7.92 9.79 7.35
CA GLY A 94 8.16 11.24 7.24
C GLY A 94 6.93 12.08 6.95
N ILE A 95 5.80 11.50 6.58
CA ILE A 95 4.57 12.27 6.29
C ILE A 95 3.95 12.96 7.50
N TYR A 96 4.38 12.63 8.70
CA TYR A 96 3.99 13.26 9.97
C TYR A 96 5.17 13.95 10.67
N ASN A 97 6.30 14.15 9.99
CA ASN A 97 7.55 14.72 10.51
C ASN A 97 8.13 13.88 11.66
N GLU A 98 8.01 12.56 11.56
CA GLU A 98 8.39 11.63 12.61
C GLU A 98 9.82 11.09 12.49
N ILE A 99 10.57 11.48 11.47
CA ILE A 99 11.95 11.01 11.27
C ILE A 99 12.91 11.92 12.07
N PRO A 100 13.73 11.37 13.00
CA PRO A 100 14.79 12.12 13.66
C PRO A 100 15.81 12.67 12.68
N ILE A 101 16.42 13.82 13.00
CA ILE A 101 17.42 14.45 12.13
C ILE A 101 18.63 13.53 11.91
N GLU A 102 18.97 12.72 12.90
CA GLU A 102 20.13 11.82 12.90
C GLU A 102 19.96 10.62 11.96
N ILE A 103 18.74 10.31 11.55
CA ILE A 103 18.41 9.17 10.68
C ILE A 103 17.66 9.57 9.42
N ASN A 104 17.96 10.72 8.86
CA ASN A 104 17.39 11.23 7.59
C ASN A 104 16.15 12.15 7.78
N GLY A 105 16.18 13.03 8.79
CA GLY A 105 15.09 13.96 9.07
C GLY A 105 14.77 14.95 7.94
N GLU A 106 15.66 15.11 6.97
CA GLU A 106 15.41 15.87 5.74
C GLU A 106 14.25 15.30 4.90
N ASP A 107 13.95 14.02 5.00
CA ASP A 107 12.82 13.39 4.30
C ASP A 107 11.46 13.64 4.98
N ASN A 108 11.41 14.34 6.09
CA ASN A 108 10.17 14.78 6.69
C ASN A 108 9.41 15.74 5.77
N LEU A 109 8.08 15.65 5.78
CA LEU A 109 7.20 16.51 4.98
C LEU A 109 7.50 18.01 5.15
N GLY A 110 7.91 18.43 6.35
CA GLY A 110 8.28 19.83 6.61
C GLY A 110 9.51 20.31 5.82
N ASN A 111 10.38 19.40 5.40
CA ASN A 111 11.60 19.66 4.66
C ASN A 111 11.50 19.19 3.21
N GLU A 112 10.72 18.11 2.94
CA GLU A 112 10.57 17.47 1.62
C GLU A 112 9.11 17.56 1.11
N PRO A 113 8.75 18.63 0.36
CA PRO A 113 7.40 18.82 -0.15
C PRO A 113 6.89 17.71 -1.07
N ALA A 114 7.78 16.91 -1.67
CA ALA A 114 7.40 15.75 -2.49
C ALA A 114 6.67 14.66 -1.67
N GLN A 115 6.70 14.71 -0.33
CA GLN A 115 5.89 13.88 0.54
C GLN A 115 4.40 14.28 0.62
N LEU A 116 4.03 15.46 0.10
CA LEU A 116 2.67 15.97 0.20
C LEU A 116 1.60 15.07 -0.42
N PRO A 117 1.80 14.42 -1.57
CA PRO A 117 0.84 13.45 -2.10
C PRO A 117 0.60 12.27 -1.15
N ASN A 118 1.65 11.71 -0.54
CA ASN A 118 1.55 10.64 0.44
C ASN A 118 0.73 11.08 1.68
N ARG A 119 0.97 12.28 2.18
CA ARG A 119 0.24 12.83 3.32
C ARG A 119 -1.24 13.05 2.99
N LYS A 120 -1.56 13.68 1.87
CA LYS A 120 -2.94 13.92 1.44
C LYS A 120 -3.70 12.61 1.26
N ALA A 121 -3.08 11.61 0.65
CA ALA A 121 -3.70 10.30 0.49
C ALA A 121 -3.96 9.62 1.84
N ALA A 122 -3.03 9.67 2.77
CA ALA A 122 -3.19 9.15 4.12
C ALA A 122 -4.35 9.85 4.87
N ASP A 123 -4.51 11.16 4.74
CA ASP A 123 -5.60 11.91 5.36
C ASP A 123 -6.97 11.53 4.74
N ILE A 124 -7.03 11.28 3.42
CA ILE A 124 -8.24 10.78 2.73
C ILE A 124 -8.63 9.39 3.26
N VAL A 125 -7.68 8.45 3.29
CA VAL A 125 -7.91 7.10 3.82
C VAL A 125 -8.39 7.15 5.28
N LYS A 126 -7.77 7.98 6.10
CA LYS A 126 -8.16 8.18 7.50
C LYS A 126 -9.59 8.70 7.65
N ALA A 127 -10.06 9.52 6.74
CA ALA A 127 -11.40 10.10 6.76
C ALA A 127 -12.48 9.18 6.14
N SER A 128 -12.14 8.01 5.62
CA SER A 128 -13.03 7.17 4.81
C SER A 128 -14.00 6.29 5.60
N ASN A 129 -13.91 6.18 6.92
CA ASN A 129 -14.64 5.22 7.75
C ASN A 129 -14.39 3.73 7.44
N LEU A 130 -13.38 3.39 6.63
CA LEU A 130 -12.98 2.01 6.39
C LEU A 130 -12.17 1.46 7.56
N ASN A 131 -12.11 0.13 7.69
CA ASN A 131 -11.13 -0.55 8.54
C ASN A 131 -9.76 -0.51 7.85
N TYR A 132 -9.00 0.54 8.08
CA TYR A 132 -7.75 0.76 7.37
C TYR A 132 -6.50 0.50 8.23
N THR A 133 -5.42 0.15 7.56
CA THR A 133 -4.06 0.24 8.06
C THR A 133 -3.22 1.03 7.06
N ILE A 134 -2.62 2.14 7.50
CA ILE A 134 -1.67 2.91 6.68
C ILE A 134 -0.26 2.50 7.09
N LEU A 135 0.45 1.82 6.20
CA LEU A 135 1.86 1.51 6.37
C LEU A 135 2.72 2.68 5.93
N ARG A 136 3.74 2.98 6.70
CA ARG A 136 4.68 4.07 6.41
C ARG A 136 6.10 3.51 6.41
N PRO A 137 6.45 2.67 5.43
CA PRO A 137 7.81 2.15 5.33
C PRO A 137 8.78 3.27 5.00
N GLY A 138 10.04 3.08 5.37
CA GLY A 138 11.16 3.82 4.82
C GLY A 138 11.48 3.36 3.40
N TYR A 139 12.64 3.75 2.88
CA TYR A 139 13.12 3.30 1.58
C TYR A 139 13.14 1.77 1.50
N LEU A 140 12.50 1.23 0.48
CA LEU A 140 12.47 -0.22 0.28
C LEU A 140 13.85 -0.68 -0.20
N GLY A 141 14.51 -1.46 0.64
CA GLY A 141 15.83 -2.01 0.35
C GLY A 141 15.78 -3.46 -0.09
N GLU A 142 16.79 -3.84 -0.88
CA GLU A 142 17.10 -5.23 -1.16
C GLU A 142 17.76 -5.86 0.09
N GLY A 143 17.69 -7.17 0.20
CA GLY A 143 18.30 -7.93 1.29
C GLY A 143 17.43 -9.08 1.77
N SER A 144 18.00 -9.93 2.60
CA SER A 144 17.34 -11.14 3.13
C SER A 144 16.74 -10.94 4.53
N LYS A 145 16.99 -9.80 5.20
CA LYS A 145 16.49 -9.55 6.55
C LYS A 145 14.96 -9.46 6.55
N SER A 146 14.32 -10.24 7.41
CA SER A 146 12.87 -10.25 7.58
C SER A 146 12.41 -9.68 8.93
N ASP A 147 13.34 -9.25 9.77
CA ASP A 147 13.02 -8.61 11.03
C ASP A 147 12.66 -7.15 10.84
N TYR A 148 11.69 -6.70 11.62
CA TYR A 148 11.21 -5.32 11.58
C TYR A 148 10.90 -4.81 12.98
N VAL A 149 10.92 -3.49 13.10
CA VAL A 149 10.44 -2.78 14.29
C VAL A 149 9.27 -1.90 13.86
N LEU A 150 8.18 -1.94 14.64
CA LEU A 150 7.01 -1.11 14.39
C LEU A 150 7.08 0.15 15.29
N ALA A 151 6.68 1.26 14.70
CA ALA A 151 6.37 2.49 15.41
C ALA A 151 4.97 2.93 14.99
N VAL A 152 4.09 3.22 15.94
CA VAL A 152 2.75 3.70 15.64
C VAL A 152 2.74 5.21 15.40
N LYS A 153 1.66 5.74 14.85
CA LYS A 153 1.50 7.18 14.65
C LYS A 153 1.64 7.92 16.00
N GLY A 154 2.50 8.93 16.02
CA GLY A 154 2.86 9.70 17.21
C GLY A 154 4.17 9.27 17.85
N GLU A 155 4.70 8.11 17.49
CA GLU A 155 6.05 7.70 17.86
C GLU A 155 7.08 8.14 16.82
N THR A 156 8.31 8.32 17.27
CA THR A 156 9.46 8.62 16.43
C THR A 156 9.83 7.40 15.59
N ALA A 157 10.13 7.63 14.31
CA ALA A 157 10.64 6.59 13.43
C ALA A 157 11.98 6.04 13.93
N ARG A 158 12.16 4.72 13.85
CA ARG A 158 13.36 4.04 14.34
C ARG A 158 14.36 3.68 13.23
N GLY A 159 14.06 4.08 12.00
CA GLY A 159 14.88 3.88 10.81
C GLY A 159 14.20 4.43 9.57
N CYS A 160 14.99 4.68 8.54
CA CYS A 160 14.51 5.20 7.23
C CYS A 160 14.56 4.15 6.11
N THR A 161 14.98 2.92 6.40
CA THR A 161 15.05 1.82 5.42
C THR A 161 14.20 0.64 5.89
N THR A 162 13.47 0.05 4.97
CA THR A 162 12.64 -1.14 5.23
C THR A 162 13.03 -2.24 4.23
N PRO A 163 13.62 -3.35 4.70
CA PRO A 163 13.87 -4.49 3.82
C PRO A 163 12.58 -5.04 3.24
N LEU A 164 12.55 -5.31 1.95
CA LEU A 164 11.35 -5.79 1.28
C LEU A 164 10.80 -7.10 1.88
N PRO A 165 11.62 -8.11 2.28
CA PRO A 165 11.11 -9.30 2.96
C PRO A 165 10.43 -8.99 4.30
N ALA A 166 10.94 -8.01 5.06
CA ALA A 166 10.35 -7.60 6.33
C ALA A 166 8.97 -6.95 6.13
N LEU A 167 8.85 -6.04 5.15
CA LEU A 167 7.58 -5.43 4.78
C LEU A 167 6.56 -6.49 4.36
N VAL A 168 6.94 -7.41 3.49
CA VAL A 168 6.04 -8.45 2.97
C VAL A 168 5.63 -9.45 4.05
N LYS A 169 6.54 -9.79 4.98
CA LYS A 169 6.21 -10.61 6.16
C LYS A 169 5.13 -9.94 7.01
N PHE A 170 5.26 -8.64 7.27
CA PHE A 170 4.26 -7.91 8.04
C PHE A 170 2.94 -7.75 7.29
N LEU A 171 2.98 -7.42 5.99
CA LEU A 171 1.79 -7.33 5.14
C LEU A 171 0.97 -8.63 5.14
N ALA A 172 1.64 -9.77 5.02
CA ALA A 172 0.98 -11.08 5.03
C ALA A 172 0.29 -11.42 6.38
N GLN A 173 0.64 -10.74 7.46
CA GLN A 173 -0.02 -10.87 8.77
C GLN A 173 -1.26 -9.97 8.91
N LEU A 174 -1.41 -8.98 8.03
CA LEU A 174 -2.55 -8.04 8.03
C LEU A 174 -3.70 -8.52 7.13
N ILE A 175 -3.43 -9.47 6.26
CA ILE A 175 -4.37 -10.11 5.32
C ILE A 175 -4.89 -11.41 5.91
#